data_b5c1c9680d74ceac928e85662ad1782f
#
_entry.id   b5c1c9680d74ceac928e85662ad1782f
#
_cell.length_a   1.000
_cell.length_b   1.000
_cell.length_c   1.000
_cell.angle_alpha   90.00
_cell.angle_beta   90.00
_cell.angle_gamma   90.00
#
_symmetry.space_group_name_H-M   'P 1'
#
loop_
_entity.id
_entity.type
_entity.pdbx_description
1 polymer ?
#
loop_
_entity_poly.entity_id
_entity_poly.type
_entity_poly.pdbx_seq_one_letter_code
_entity_poly.pdbx_strand_id
1 'polypeptide(L)'
;MGMKVKDLAKMLNLSPSTVSLVLNNRPGISEATRNRVKDAVKELGCEELITQEVEEKKNLLFVVYRKHGEEVSTPYFSQLFSEIIEGVEYQARAKGYHLMISYIDQNNFQQVAARIPTEQAEGIILLATEMSEEQIGAFKNITIPMVILDNYMEENQFDCVTINNELGVYEAVSYLAEKGHKDIGYLHVVCNANNFMERYFGFLRAVERLGLPLKRENIFEIATEGGDAVYAELKRELEGKEKLPTAFFADNDIVAICAMRVLRELGYQIPEDISIIGFDNMTLSEMLDPPLTTIQIPKKTMGIAAVNAIIEKVKENGQGILKTEVATTLIVRQSVRQLE
;
A
#
# COMPACT_ATOMS: atom_id res chain seq x y z
N MET A 1 9.61 -1.87 -54.16
CA MET A 1 10.14 -0.49 -53.94
C MET A 1 9.09 0.20 -53.06
N GLY A 2 9.38 0.50 -51.81
CA GLY A 2 8.39 1.06 -50.90
C GLY A 2 7.94 2.46 -51.29
N MET A 3 6.67 2.76 -51.11
CA MET A 3 6.06 4.07 -51.34
C MET A 3 6.74 5.14 -50.46
N LYS A 4 7.10 6.28 -51.03
CA LYS A 4 7.69 7.38 -50.25
C LYS A 4 6.67 8.49 -50.01
N VAL A 5 6.81 9.22 -48.90
CA VAL A 5 5.94 10.36 -48.51
C VAL A 5 5.76 11.36 -49.65
N LYS A 6 6.81 11.60 -50.42
CA LYS A 6 6.78 12.50 -51.61
C LYS A 6 5.88 11.98 -52.74
N ASP A 7 5.82 10.68 -52.93
CA ASP A 7 5.01 10.04 -53.97
C ASP A 7 3.53 10.09 -53.61
N LEU A 8 3.22 9.79 -52.35
CA LEU A 8 1.87 9.90 -51.77
C LEU A 8 1.36 11.35 -51.84
N ALA A 9 2.22 12.32 -51.52
CA ALA A 9 1.89 13.75 -51.62
C ALA A 9 1.53 14.19 -53.05
N LYS A 10 2.27 13.73 -54.05
CA LYS A 10 1.94 13.99 -55.46
C LYS A 10 0.61 13.37 -55.87
N MET A 11 0.34 12.13 -55.49
CA MET A 11 -0.92 11.44 -55.83
C MET A 11 -2.14 12.15 -55.23
N LEU A 12 -2.02 12.66 -54.00
CA LEU A 12 -3.09 13.36 -53.30
C LEU A 12 -3.16 14.87 -53.64
N ASN A 13 -2.28 15.38 -54.45
CA ASN A 13 -2.15 16.80 -54.74
C ASN A 13 -2.02 17.66 -53.46
N LEU A 14 -1.17 17.19 -52.53
CA LEU A 14 -0.87 17.83 -51.26
C LEU A 14 0.62 18.13 -51.14
N SER A 15 0.99 19.04 -50.23
CA SER A 15 2.40 19.25 -49.96
C SER A 15 3.01 18.07 -49.21
N PRO A 16 4.29 17.71 -49.41
CA PRO A 16 4.95 16.66 -48.62
C PRO A 16 4.93 16.94 -47.15
N SER A 17 4.97 18.20 -46.73
CA SER A 17 4.83 18.60 -45.32
C SER A 17 3.43 18.30 -44.77
N THR A 18 2.36 18.56 -45.54
CA THR A 18 0.97 18.23 -45.15
C THR A 18 0.81 16.73 -44.93
N VAL A 19 1.30 15.92 -45.88
CA VAL A 19 1.24 14.45 -45.76
C VAL A 19 2.07 13.98 -44.58
N SER A 20 3.27 14.51 -44.40
CA SER A 20 4.11 14.17 -43.23
C SER A 20 3.46 14.53 -41.90
N LEU A 21 2.77 15.67 -41.81
CA LEU A 21 2.04 16.05 -40.58
C LEU A 21 0.90 15.08 -40.28
N VAL A 22 0.17 14.61 -41.34
CA VAL A 22 -0.88 13.61 -41.16
C VAL A 22 -0.33 12.24 -40.72
N LEU A 23 0.72 11.77 -41.44
CA LEU A 23 1.36 10.47 -41.15
C LEU A 23 1.97 10.40 -39.74
N ASN A 24 2.43 11.54 -39.22
CA ASN A 24 2.99 11.68 -37.87
C ASN A 24 1.95 12.21 -36.85
N ASN A 25 0.68 12.17 -37.19
CA ASN A 25 -0.44 12.61 -36.32
C ASN A 25 -0.29 14.01 -35.70
N ARG A 26 0.40 14.95 -36.36
CA ARG A 26 0.64 16.31 -35.88
C ARG A 26 -0.59 17.20 -36.04
N PRO A 27 -0.82 18.19 -35.16
CA PRO A 27 -1.91 19.15 -35.26
C PRO A 27 -1.72 20.12 -36.46
N GLY A 28 -2.78 20.86 -36.79
CA GLY A 28 -2.72 21.91 -37.85
C GLY A 28 -3.24 21.47 -39.23
N ILE A 29 -3.82 20.29 -39.36
CA ILE A 29 -4.42 19.76 -40.59
C ILE A 29 -5.92 19.48 -40.34
N SER A 30 -6.78 19.89 -41.32
CA SER A 30 -8.22 19.62 -41.22
C SER A 30 -8.55 18.11 -41.20
N GLU A 31 -9.62 17.76 -40.56
CA GLU A 31 -10.05 16.34 -40.40
C GLU A 31 -10.34 15.71 -41.78
N ALA A 32 -10.91 16.46 -42.72
CA ALA A 32 -11.16 16.03 -44.09
C ALA A 32 -9.86 15.67 -44.82
N THR A 33 -8.81 16.49 -44.68
CA THR A 33 -7.50 16.21 -45.27
C THR A 33 -6.82 15.01 -44.58
N ARG A 34 -6.98 14.89 -43.26
CA ARG A 34 -6.44 13.77 -42.49
C ARG A 34 -7.03 12.45 -42.95
N ASN A 35 -8.36 12.38 -43.06
CA ASN A 35 -9.06 11.19 -43.52
C ASN A 35 -8.66 10.80 -44.94
N ARG A 36 -8.60 11.77 -45.85
CA ARG A 36 -8.19 11.55 -47.22
C ARG A 36 -6.78 10.96 -47.36
N VAL A 37 -5.83 11.36 -46.53
CA VAL A 37 -4.48 10.78 -46.50
C VAL A 37 -4.49 9.38 -45.91
N LYS A 38 -5.21 9.15 -44.83
CA LYS A 38 -5.33 7.83 -44.16
C LYS A 38 -5.98 6.80 -45.09
N ASP A 39 -7.05 7.18 -45.78
CA ASP A 39 -7.74 6.32 -46.76
C ASP A 39 -6.83 5.91 -47.91
N ALA A 40 -6.09 6.87 -48.47
CA ALA A 40 -5.14 6.57 -49.51
C ALA A 40 -4.00 5.66 -49.09
N VAL A 41 -3.48 5.81 -47.89
CA VAL A 41 -2.46 4.92 -47.31
C VAL A 41 -3.00 3.48 -47.20
N LYS A 42 -4.25 3.32 -46.76
CA LYS A 42 -4.91 2.03 -46.62
C LYS A 42 -5.20 1.38 -47.99
N GLU A 43 -5.69 2.17 -48.97
CA GLU A 43 -5.97 1.68 -50.33
C GLU A 43 -4.70 1.24 -51.04
N LEU A 44 -3.57 1.90 -50.79
CA LEU A 44 -2.28 1.62 -51.42
C LEU A 44 -1.44 0.58 -50.67
N GLY A 45 -1.94 0.06 -49.53
CA GLY A 45 -1.24 -0.94 -48.74
C GLY A 45 0.11 -0.48 -48.19
N CYS A 46 0.25 0.84 -47.90
CA CYS A 46 1.49 1.43 -47.39
C CYS A 46 1.34 1.97 -45.97
N GLU A 47 0.66 1.23 -45.13
CA GLU A 47 0.40 1.55 -43.73
C GLU A 47 1.68 1.70 -42.89
N GLU A 48 2.77 1.12 -43.35
CA GLU A 48 4.11 1.32 -42.79
C GLU A 48 4.61 2.80 -42.83
N LEU A 49 3.97 3.66 -43.67
CA LEU A 49 4.23 5.09 -43.67
C LEU A 49 3.55 5.88 -42.57
N ILE A 50 2.48 5.31 -41.99
CA ILE A 50 1.86 5.87 -40.80
C ILE A 50 2.82 5.55 -39.67
N THR A 51 3.45 6.57 -39.09
CA THR A 51 4.10 6.40 -37.83
C THR A 51 2.98 5.89 -36.90
N GLN A 52 3.08 4.63 -36.47
CA GLN A 52 2.16 4.12 -35.43
C GLN A 52 2.05 5.21 -34.39
N GLU A 53 0.82 5.55 -34.00
CA GLU A 53 0.64 6.41 -32.84
C GLU A 53 1.60 5.85 -31.80
N VAL A 54 2.64 6.60 -31.46
CA VAL A 54 3.31 6.38 -30.20
C VAL A 54 2.17 6.70 -29.26
N GLU A 55 1.47 5.65 -28.77
CA GLU A 55 0.55 5.80 -27.66
C GLU A 55 1.32 6.67 -26.68
N GLU A 56 0.83 7.86 -26.41
CA GLU A 56 1.42 8.70 -25.37
C GLU A 56 1.46 7.81 -24.15
N LYS A 57 2.67 7.36 -23.80
CA LYS A 57 2.85 6.39 -22.73
C LYS A 57 2.36 7.07 -21.47
N LYS A 58 1.14 6.71 -21.09
CA LYS A 58 0.56 7.18 -19.86
C LYS A 58 1.34 6.53 -18.72
N ASN A 59 2.01 7.35 -17.94
CA ASN A 59 2.82 6.87 -16.83
C ASN A 59 2.15 7.23 -15.51
N LEU A 60 2.18 6.30 -14.56
CA LEU A 60 1.98 6.57 -13.14
C LEU A 60 3.31 6.45 -12.41
N LEU A 61 3.58 7.36 -11.49
CA LEU A 61 4.75 7.32 -10.64
C LEU A 61 4.36 6.71 -9.27
N PHE A 62 4.98 5.59 -8.93
CA PHE A 62 4.87 4.96 -7.63
C PHE A 62 6.07 5.33 -6.78
N VAL A 63 5.86 6.18 -5.79
CA VAL A 63 6.90 6.65 -4.87
C VAL A 63 6.82 5.82 -3.59
N VAL A 64 7.93 5.23 -3.19
CA VAL A 64 8.02 4.36 -2.02
C VAL A 64 8.92 4.99 -0.99
N TYR A 65 8.35 5.32 0.17
CA TYR A 65 9.12 5.79 1.30
C TYR A 65 9.68 4.60 2.11
N ARG A 66 10.98 4.68 2.44
CA ARG A 66 11.69 3.75 3.32
C ARG A 66 12.42 4.55 4.39
N LYS A 67 11.96 4.48 5.63
CA LYS A 67 12.50 5.27 6.75
C LYS A 67 14.04 5.17 6.88
N HIS A 68 14.58 3.98 6.75
CA HIS A 68 16.01 3.71 6.93
C HIS A 68 16.80 3.51 5.62
N GLY A 69 16.23 3.86 4.47
CA GLY A 69 16.88 3.70 3.16
C GLY A 69 17.02 2.23 2.72
N GLU A 70 17.99 1.96 1.83
CA GLU A 70 18.22 0.61 1.27
C GLU A 70 18.91 -0.35 2.23
N GLU A 71 19.66 0.17 3.21
CA GLU A 71 20.54 -0.64 4.07
C GLU A 71 19.78 -1.49 5.09
N VAL A 72 18.52 -1.16 5.41
CA VAL A 72 17.70 -1.88 6.39
C VAL A 72 16.38 -2.34 5.76
N SER A 73 16.47 -3.20 4.75
CA SER A 73 15.29 -3.90 4.25
C SER A 73 14.95 -5.05 5.20
N THR A 74 14.02 -4.83 6.13
CA THR A 74 13.49 -5.93 6.93
C THR A 74 12.68 -6.87 6.03
N PRO A 75 12.71 -8.21 6.25
CA PRO A 75 11.88 -9.16 5.52
C PRO A 75 10.39 -8.79 5.51
N TYR A 76 9.91 -8.17 6.57
CA TYR A 76 8.56 -7.64 6.70
C TYR A 76 8.25 -6.59 5.65
N PHE A 77 9.07 -5.53 5.56
CA PHE A 77 8.82 -4.44 4.62
C PHE A 77 8.90 -4.92 3.16
N SER A 78 9.82 -5.84 2.87
CA SER A 78 9.95 -6.40 1.53
C SER A 78 8.74 -7.23 1.11
N GLN A 79 8.11 -7.98 2.02
CA GLN A 79 6.90 -8.75 1.73
C GLN A 79 5.68 -7.83 1.56
N LEU A 80 5.44 -6.90 2.49
CA LEU A 80 4.36 -5.91 2.40
C LEU A 80 4.42 -5.18 1.05
N PHE A 81 5.61 -4.70 0.72
CA PHE A 81 5.86 -3.93 -0.47
C PHE A 81 5.66 -4.73 -1.76
N SER A 82 6.16 -5.97 -1.84
CA SER A 82 6.06 -6.79 -3.05
C SER A 82 4.62 -7.11 -3.43
N GLU A 83 3.75 -7.38 -2.48
CA GLU A 83 2.34 -7.66 -2.73
C GLU A 83 1.56 -6.39 -3.13
N ILE A 84 1.89 -5.24 -2.54
CA ILE A 84 1.29 -3.95 -2.92
C ILE A 84 1.69 -3.59 -4.35
N ILE A 85 2.99 -3.66 -4.68
CA ILE A 85 3.49 -3.31 -6.01
C ILE A 85 2.92 -4.23 -7.09
N GLU A 86 2.72 -5.51 -6.79
CA GLU A 86 2.04 -6.44 -7.70
C GLU A 86 0.62 -5.95 -8.04
N GLY A 87 -0.13 -5.47 -7.03
CA GLY A 87 -1.47 -4.91 -7.23
C GLY A 87 -1.45 -3.62 -8.06
N VAL A 88 -0.50 -2.72 -7.75
CA VAL A 88 -0.32 -1.46 -8.48
C VAL A 88 0.06 -1.73 -9.94
N GLU A 89 1.05 -2.58 -10.20
CA GLU A 89 1.50 -2.92 -11.55
C GLU A 89 0.39 -3.57 -12.37
N TYR A 90 -0.25 -4.59 -11.79
CA TYR A 90 -1.35 -5.30 -12.44
C TYR A 90 -2.45 -4.34 -12.92
N GLN A 91 -2.90 -3.45 -12.03
CA GLN A 91 -3.99 -2.54 -12.35
C GLN A 91 -3.57 -1.40 -13.27
N ALA A 92 -2.37 -0.84 -13.09
CA ALA A 92 -1.84 0.18 -13.99
C ALA A 92 -1.77 -0.35 -15.43
N ARG A 93 -1.18 -1.52 -15.62
CA ARG A 93 -1.09 -2.19 -16.91
C ARG A 93 -2.47 -2.51 -17.51
N ALA A 94 -3.42 -3.00 -16.70
CA ALA A 94 -4.79 -3.27 -17.14
C ALA A 94 -5.54 -2.01 -17.60
N LYS A 95 -5.13 -0.83 -17.11
CA LYS A 95 -5.68 0.47 -17.49
C LYS A 95 -4.88 1.19 -18.59
N GLY A 96 -3.84 0.55 -19.14
CA GLY A 96 -3.01 1.11 -20.21
C GLY A 96 -1.93 2.10 -19.73
N TYR A 97 -1.58 2.05 -18.43
CA TYR A 97 -0.51 2.86 -17.84
C TYR A 97 0.77 2.05 -17.67
N HIS A 98 1.91 2.73 -17.83
CA HIS A 98 3.21 2.23 -17.40
C HIS A 98 3.52 2.70 -15.98
N LEU A 99 4.14 1.85 -15.19
CA LEU A 99 4.54 2.16 -13.83
C LEU A 99 6.00 2.57 -13.78
N MET A 100 6.27 3.78 -13.29
CA MET A 100 7.60 4.22 -12.88
C MET A 100 7.72 4.11 -11.37
N ILE A 101 8.85 3.65 -10.86
CA ILE A 101 9.06 3.48 -9.41
C ILE A 101 10.21 4.38 -8.97
N SER A 102 10.01 5.09 -7.88
CA SER A 102 11.03 5.91 -7.21
C SER A 102 11.06 5.58 -5.73
N TYR A 103 12.27 5.45 -5.18
CA TYR A 103 12.48 5.25 -3.75
C TYR A 103 12.93 6.54 -3.09
N ILE A 104 12.36 6.83 -1.93
CA ILE A 104 12.71 7.98 -1.10
C ILE A 104 12.93 7.51 0.34
N ASP A 105 13.71 8.28 1.08
CA ASP A 105 14.00 8.05 2.50
C ASP A 105 13.95 9.36 3.30
N GLN A 106 14.19 9.26 4.61
CA GLN A 106 14.19 10.41 5.50
C GLN A 106 15.21 11.49 5.13
N ASN A 107 16.26 11.18 4.36
CA ASN A 107 17.33 12.10 4.02
C ASN A 107 17.08 12.82 2.68
N ASN A 108 16.29 12.19 1.77
CA ASN A 108 16.14 12.68 0.40
C ASN A 108 14.71 13.09 0.01
N PHE A 109 13.68 12.80 0.83
CA PHE A 109 12.27 13.01 0.47
C PHE A 109 11.96 14.44 0.03
N GLN A 110 12.52 15.47 0.69
CA GLN A 110 12.30 16.86 0.32
C GLN A 110 12.89 17.20 -1.06
N GLN A 111 14.11 16.69 -1.34
CA GLN A 111 14.75 16.92 -2.64
C GLN A 111 14.01 16.21 -3.76
N VAL A 112 13.54 14.99 -3.51
CA VAL A 112 12.76 14.22 -4.48
C VAL A 112 11.39 14.86 -4.68
N ALA A 113 10.67 15.25 -3.63
CA ALA A 113 9.40 15.95 -3.74
C ALA A 113 9.51 17.21 -4.62
N ALA A 114 10.61 17.99 -4.45
CA ALA A 114 10.87 19.18 -5.26
C ALA A 114 11.27 18.89 -6.73
N ARG A 115 11.66 17.66 -7.06
CA ARG A 115 12.19 17.27 -8.37
C ARG A 115 11.40 16.15 -9.06
N ILE A 116 10.28 15.75 -8.49
CA ILE A 116 9.42 14.73 -9.09
C ILE A 116 9.14 15.11 -10.54
N PRO A 117 9.37 14.19 -11.51
CA PRO A 117 9.20 14.46 -12.92
C PRO A 117 7.71 14.51 -13.30
N THR A 118 7.02 15.56 -12.85
CA THR A 118 5.58 15.76 -13.10
C THR A 118 5.23 15.84 -14.59
N GLU A 119 6.20 16.19 -15.44
CA GLU A 119 6.04 16.21 -16.90
C GLU A 119 6.00 14.79 -17.53
N GLN A 120 6.43 13.77 -16.79
CA GLN A 120 6.54 12.39 -17.28
C GLN A 120 5.46 11.45 -16.71
N ALA A 121 4.67 11.90 -15.74
CA ALA A 121 3.63 11.11 -15.10
C ALA A 121 2.31 11.89 -15.06
N GLU A 122 1.19 11.20 -15.25
CA GLU A 122 -0.15 11.78 -15.12
C GLU A 122 -0.63 11.81 -13.66
N GLY A 123 -0.07 10.96 -12.77
CA GLY A 123 -0.42 10.90 -11.37
C GLY A 123 0.63 10.17 -10.54
N ILE A 124 0.57 10.38 -9.23
CA ILE A 124 1.49 9.84 -8.24
C ILE A 124 0.72 8.97 -7.24
N ILE A 125 1.26 7.79 -6.94
CA ILE A 125 0.86 6.99 -5.79
C ILE A 125 2.03 7.00 -4.81
N LEU A 126 1.83 7.54 -3.60
CA LEU A 126 2.84 7.63 -2.56
C LEU A 126 2.58 6.56 -1.50
N LEU A 127 3.40 5.51 -1.45
CA LEU A 127 3.39 4.55 -0.34
C LEU A 127 4.08 5.18 0.86
N ALA A 128 3.29 5.54 1.87
CA ALA A 128 3.68 6.42 2.97
C ALA A 128 3.56 5.75 4.35
N THR A 129 3.59 4.42 4.45
CA THR A 129 3.36 3.63 5.68
C THR A 129 4.08 4.19 6.91
N GLU A 130 5.34 4.59 6.74
CA GLU A 130 6.19 5.08 7.83
C GLU A 130 6.42 6.60 7.81
N MET A 131 5.72 7.35 6.94
CA MET A 131 5.87 8.81 6.86
C MET A 131 5.06 9.52 7.94
N SER A 132 5.64 10.58 8.50
CA SER A 132 4.90 11.54 9.30
C SER A 132 4.07 12.48 8.42
N GLU A 133 3.05 13.14 8.99
CA GLU A 133 2.28 14.16 8.28
C GLU A 133 3.14 15.30 7.73
N GLU A 134 4.18 15.72 8.48
CA GLU A 134 5.13 16.75 8.02
C GLU A 134 5.86 16.29 6.75
N GLN A 135 6.29 15.03 6.70
CA GLN A 135 6.97 14.48 5.54
C GLN A 135 6.03 14.36 4.34
N ILE A 136 4.79 13.92 4.52
CA ILE A 136 3.77 13.91 3.47
C ILE A 136 3.48 15.35 3.02
N GLY A 137 3.47 16.30 3.93
CA GLY A 137 3.27 17.72 3.65
C GLY A 137 4.29 18.32 2.67
N ALA A 138 5.48 17.74 2.53
CA ALA A 138 6.46 18.18 1.52
C ALA A 138 5.94 18.05 0.08
N PHE A 139 4.93 17.20 -0.14
CA PHE A 139 4.31 16.95 -1.45
C PHE A 139 3.14 17.91 -1.77
N LYS A 140 2.78 18.84 -0.87
CA LYS A 140 1.62 19.75 -1.03
C LYS A 140 1.68 20.65 -2.30
N ASN A 141 2.88 20.94 -2.78
CA ASN A 141 3.08 21.80 -3.95
C ASN A 141 3.12 21.05 -5.28
N ILE A 142 2.90 19.75 -5.28
CA ILE A 142 2.84 18.95 -6.49
C ILE A 142 1.56 19.28 -7.25
N THR A 143 1.70 19.54 -8.54
CA THR A 143 0.61 20.02 -9.40
C THR A 143 -0.19 18.93 -10.09
N ILE A 144 0.33 17.70 -10.13
CA ILE A 144 -0.38 16.55 -10.68
C ILE A 144 -1.12 15.79 -9.56
N PRO A 145 -2.20 15.07 -9.89
CA PRO A 145 -2.93 14.27 -8.92
C PRO A 145 -2.04 13.32 -8.12
N MET A 146 -2.29 13.21 -6.81
CA MET A 146 -1.59 12.28 -5.93
C MET A 146 -2.58 11.53 -5.02
N VAL A 147 -2.30 10.24 -4.79
CA VAL A 147 -3.00 9.37 -3.82
C VAL A 147 -1.97 8.86 -2.81
N ILE A 148 -2.29 8.99 -1.53
CA ILE A 148 -1.50 8.41 -0.44
C ILE A 148 -1.96 6.97 -0.24
N LEU A 149 -1.01 6.04 -0.14
CA LEU A 149 -1.27 4.64 0.09
C LEU A 149 -0.71 4.22 1.46
N ASP A 150 -1.55 3.54 2.24
CA ASP A 150 -1.26 3.00 3.57
C ASP A 150 -0.94 4.06 4.64
N ASN A 151 -1.40 5.29 4.41
CA ASN A 151 -1.35 6.40 5.35
C ASN A 151 -2.38 7.47 4.96
N TYR A 152 -2.56 8.51 5.79
CA TYR A 152 -3.40 9.67 5.51
C TYR A 152 -2.91 10.89 6.30
N MET A 153 -3.48 12.04 6.02
CA MET A 153 -3.29 13.27 6.79
C MET A 153 -4.61 13.68 7.44
N GLU A 154 -4.56 14.17 8.68
CA GLU A 154 -5.76 14.69 9.37
C GLU A 154 -6.37 15.88 8.62
N GLU A 155 -5.56 16.75 8.02
CA GLU A 155 -6.01 17.90 7.25
C GLU A 155 -6.62 17.56 5.87
N ASN A 156 -6.76 16.28 5.51
CA ASN A 156 -7.43 15.80 4.28
C ASN A 156 -7.06 16.59 3.02
N GLN A 157 -5.80 16.61 2.65
CA GLN A 157 -5.32 17.33 1.46
C GLN A 157 -5.17 16.44 0.21
N PHE A 158 -5.13 15.13 0.41
CA PHE A 158 -4.93 14.13 -0.63
C PHE A 158 -5.94 12.99 -0.49
N ASP A 159 -6.31 12.40 -1.61
CA ASP A 159 -7.00 11.12 -1.58
C ASP A 159 -6.09 10.08 -0.93
N CYS A 160 -6.66 9.17 -0.16
CA CYS A 160 -5.89 8.09 0.44
C CYS A 160 -6.59 6.74 0.34
N VAL A 161 -5.78 5.70 0.34
CA VAL A 161 -6.21 4.30 0.42
C VAL A 161 -5.51 3.67 1.61
N THR A 162 -6.28 3.25 2.60
CA THR A 162 -5.82 2.64 3.85
C THR A 162 -6.50 1.30 4.07
N ILE A 163 -6.10 0.59 5.12
CA ILE A 163 -6.86 -0.55 5.63
C ILE A 163 -7.81 -0.11 6.74
N ASN A 164 -8.86 -0.88 6.98
CA ASN A 164 -9.70 -0.69 8.15
C ASN A 164 -9.08 -1.40 9.35
N ASN A 165 -8.14 -0.71 10.02
CA ASN A 165 -7.45 -1.22 11.20
C ASN A 165 -8.41 -1.55 12.34
N GLU A 166 -9.42 -0.70 12.57
CA GLU A 166 -10.39 -0.90 13.66
C GLU A 166 -11.22 -2.16 13.47
N LEU A 167 -11.65 -2.45 12.23
CA LEU A 167 -12.36 -3.69 11.92
C LEU A 167 -11.48 -4.90 12.24
N GLY A 168 -10.22 -4.90 11.79
CA GLY A 168 -9.30 -6.01 12.02
C GLY A 168 -9.06 -6.26 13.52
N VAL A 169 -8.85 -5.20 14.28
CA VAL A 169 -8.70 -5.31 15.73
C VAL A 169 -9.98 -5.83 16.39
N TYR A 170 -11.14 -5.32 15.97
CA TYR A 170 -12.42 -5.80 16.49
C TYR A 170 -12.64 -7.28 16.20
N GLU A 171 -12.32 -7.77 15.00
CA GLU A 171 -12.38 -9.18 14.63
C GLU A 171 -11.45 -10.04 15.52
N ALA A 172 -10.21 -9.58 15.74
CA ALA A 172 -9.25 -10.29 16.58
C ALA A 172 -9.72 -10.40 18.04
N VAL A 173 -10.12 -9.27 18.65
CA VAL A 173 -10.57 -9.22 20.06
C VAL A 173 -11.90 -9.96 20.24
N SER A 174 -12.82 -9.83 19.29
CA SER A 174 -14.11 -10.56 19.29
C SER A 174 -13.87 -12.05 19.24
N TYR A 175 -12.97 -12.52 18.37
CA TYR A 175 -12.63 -13.94 18.30
C TYR A 175 -12.03 -14.47 19.60
N LEU A 176 -11.14 -13.72 20.26
CA LEU A 176 -10.62 -14.09 21.58
C LEU A 176 -11.76 -14.17 22.64
N ALA A 177 -12.67 -13.20 22.62
CA ALA A 177 -13.81 -13.19 23.52
C ALA A 177 -14.76 -14.39 23.28
N GLU A 178 -15.06 -14.72 22.02
CA GLU A 178 -15.84 -15.90 21.62
C GLU A 178 -15.17 -17.20 22.05
N LYS A 179 -13.83 -17.23 22.12
CA LYS A 179 -13.05 -18.34 22.67
C LYS A 179 -12.99 -18.37 24.21
N GLY A 180 -13.73 -17.49 24.89
CA GLY A 180 -13.85 -17.46 26.35
C GLY A 180 -12.79 -16.61 27.06
N HIS A 181 -11.87 -15.98 26.31
CA HIS A 181 -10.86 -15.10 26.90
C HIS A 181 -11.49 -13.79 27.37
N LYS A 182 -11.39 -13.51 28.66
CA LYS A 182 -11.85 -12.25 29.26
C LYS A 182 -10.69 -11.36 29.69
N ASP A 183 -9.55 -11.96 29.95
CA ASP A 183 -8.31 -11.26 30.33
C ASP A 183 -7.39 -11.25 29.12
N ILE A 184 -7.50 -10.19 28.32
CA ILE A 184 -6.78 -10.02 27.05
C ILE A 184 -5.73 -8.94 27.24
N GLY A 185 -4.47 -9.28 26.96
CA GLY A 185 -3.36 -8.34 26.90
C GLY A 185 -3.16 -7.77 25.49
N TYR A 186 -2.51 -6.64 25.43
CA TYR A 186 -2.17 -5.97 24.19
C TYR A 186 -0.69 -5.68 24.11
N LEU A 187 -0.05 -6.13 23.03
CA LEU A 187 1.34 -5.87 22.71
C LEU A 187 1.37 -4.73 21.68
N HIS A 188 1.52 -3.50 22.16
CA HIS A 188 1.35 -2.27 21.39
C HIS A 188 2.68 -1.64 21.00
N VAL A 189 2.86 -1.31 19.73
CA VAL A 189 4.03 -0.59 19.21
C VAL A 189 3.80 0.91 19.31
N VAL A 190 4.59 1.58 20.14
CA VAL A 190 4.52 3.03 20.32
C VAL A 190 5.34 3.72 19.24
N CYS A 191 4.68 4.17 18.18
CA CYS A 191 5.29 4.96 17.12
C CYS A 191 4.28 5.93 16.49
N ASN A 192 4.77 6.88 15.69
CA ASN A 192 3.93 7.90 15.05
C ASN A 192 3.30 7.42 13.73
N ALA A 193 3.11 6.11 13.54
CA ALA A 193 2.42 5.59 12.36
C ALA A 193 0.93 5.46 12.62
N ASN A 194 0.11 6.02 11.72
CA ASN A 194 -1.35 6.04 11.84
C ASN A 194 -1.94 4.63 12.03
N ASN A 195 -1.41 3.62 11.35
CA ASN A 195 -1.89 2.24 11.48
C ASN A 195 -1.84 1.73 12.93
N PHE A 196 -0.75 1.99 13.66
CA PHE A 196 -0.63 1.55 15.07
C PHE A 196 -1.52 2.36 16.01
N MET A 197 -1.68 3.67 15.75
CA MET A 197 -2.60 4.51 16.51
C MET A 197 -4.06 4.06 16.32
N GLU A 198 -4.46 3.74 15.09
CA GLU A 198 -5.80 3.22 14.79
C GLU A 198 -6.02 1.84 15.45
N ARG A 199 -5.01 0.95 15.46
CA ARG A 199 -5.08 -0.34 16.16
C ARG A 199 -5.22 -0.13 17.67
N TYR A 200 -4.49 0.80 18.26
CA TYR A 200 -4.60 1.13 19.67
C TYR A 200 -6.02 1.60 20.06
N PHE A 201 -6.54 2.59 19.37
CA PHE A 201 -7.91 3.05 19.63
C PHE A 201 -8.95 2.01 19.27
N GLY A 202 -8.71 1.21 18.24
CA GLY A 202 -9.53 0.05 17.88
C GLY A 202 -9.60 -0.98 18.99
N PHE A 203 -8.48 -1.29 19.65
CA PHE A 203 -8.43 -2.21 20.80
C PHE A 203 -9.25 -1.67 21.98
N LEU A 204 -9.07 -0.42 22.36
CA LEU A 204 -9.84 0.19 23.45
C LEU A 204 -11.34 0.14 23.17
N ARG A 205 -11.77 0.49 21.95
CA ARG A 205 -13.18 0.44 21.52
C ARG A 205 -13.73 -1.00 21.46
N ALA A 206 -12.92 -1.97 21.00
CA ALA A 206 -13.33 -3.36 20.95
C ALA A 206 -13.58 -3.93 22.35
N VAL A 207 -12.66 -3.68 23.28
CA VAL A 207 -12.78 -4.10 24.67
C VAL A 207 -14.04 -3.51 25.32
N GLU A 208 -14.29 -2.21 25.14
CA GLU A 208 -15.47 -1.52 25.65
C GLU A 208 -16.77 -2.11 25.06
N ARG A 209 -16.83 -2.24 23.75
CA ARG A 209 -18.02 -2.74 23.01
C ARG A 209 -18.37 -4.18 23.38
N LEU A 210 -17.37 -5.01 23.66
CA LEU A 210 -17.55 -6.41 24.05
C LEU A 210 -17.77 -6.58 25.57
N GLY A 211 -17.76 -5.49 26.35
CA GLY A 211 -17.92 -5.52 27.81
C GLY A 211 -16.77 -6.26 28.53
N LEU A 212 -15.59 -6.29 27.93
CA LEU A 212 -14.40 -6.91 28.52
C LEU A 212 -13.72 -5.96 29.51
N PRO A 213 -13.05 -6.48 30.56
CA PRO A 213 -12.32 -5.65 31.50
C PRO A 213 -11.05 -5.07 30.82
N LEU A 214 -10.96 -3.75 30.72
CA LEU A 214 -9.73 -3.09 30.31
C LEU A 214 -8.77 -2.98 31.48
N LYS A 215 -7.67 -3.72 31.44
CA LYS A 215 -6.58 -3.66 32.42
C LYS A 215 -5.37 -2.98 31.80
N ARG A 216 -5.07 -1.77 32.23
CA ARG A 216 -3.93 -0.99 31.70
C ARG A 216 -2.58 -1.70 31.92
N GLU A 217 -2.44 -2.45 33.01
CA GLU A 217 -1.26 -3.27 33.31
C GLU A 217 -1.03 -4.42 32.31
N ASN A 218 -2.03 -4.73 31.49
CA ASN A 218 -1.96 -5.72 30.40
C ASN A 218 -1.72 -5.08 29.02
N ILE A 219 -1.54 -3.76 28.94
CA ILE A 219 -1.07 -3.08 27.73
C ILE A 219 0.45 -2.92 27.87
N PHE A 220 1.19 -3.63 27.02
CA PHE A 220 2.65 -3.64 27.00
C PHE A 220 3.11 -2.76 25.83
N GLU A 221 3.69 -1.63 26.16
CA GLU A 221 4.19 -0.66 25.18
C GLU A 221 5.58 -1.05 24.71
N ILE A 222 5.76 -1.16 23.39
CA ILE A 222 7.01 -1.55 22.73
C ILE A 222 7.49 -0.33 21.94
N ALA A 223 8.60 0.26 22.36
CA ALA A 223 9.14 1.48 21.76
C ALA A 223 10.24 1.22 20.73
N THR A 224 10.72 -0.03 20.63
CA THR A 224 11.83 -0.40 19.75
C THR A 224 11.35 -0.95 18.40
N GLU A 225 12.17 -0.77 17.37
CA GLU A 225 11.96 -1.29 16.02
C GLU A 225 12.96 -2.42 15.72
N GLY A 226 12.51 -3.42 14.95
CA GLY A 226 13.31 -4.58 14.58
C GLY A 226 13.20 -5.76 15.55
N GLY A 227 13.23 -6.98 14.99
CA GLY A 227 12.89 -8.20 15.71
C GLY A 227 13.71 -8.47 16.97
N ASP A 228 15.03 -8.27 16.93
CA ASP A 228 15.90 -8.51 18.08
C ASP A 228 15.66 -7.52 19.22
N ALA A 229 15.43 -6.24 18.89
CA ALA A 229 15.15 -5.21 19.89
C ALA A 229 13.76 -5.41 20.51
N VAL A 230 12.74 -5.68 19.69
CA VAL A 230 11.38 -6.04 20.13
C VAL A 230 11.42 -7.27 21.06
N TYR A 231 12.16 -8.31 20.68
CA TYR A 231 12.31 -9.50 21.52
C TYR A 231 12.93 -9.16 22.89
N ALA A 232 14.01 -8.37 22.92
CA ALA A 232 14.68 -8.02 24.18
C ALA A 232 13.77 -7.17 25.08
N GLU A 233 13.01 -6.26 24.51
CA GLU A 233 12.05 -5.43 25.24
C GLU A 233 10.90 -6.26 25.80
N LEU A 234 10.28 -7.10 24.98
CA LEU A 234 9.21 -8.02 25.44
C LEU A 234 9.68 -8.95 26.55
N LYS A 235 10.92 -9.47 26.43
CA LYS A 235 11.48 -10.33 27.48
C LYS A 235 11.55 -9.59 28.82
N ARG A 236 12.05 -8.37 28.83
CA ARG A 236 12.12 -7.53 30.03
C ARG A 236 10.74 -7.24 30.63
N GLU A 237 9.77 -6.93 29.78
CA GLU A 237 8.41 -6.56 30.20
C GLU A 237 7.60 -7.76 30.73
N LEU A 238 7.80 -8.95 30.19
CA LEU A 238 7.03 -10.14 30.54
C LEU A 238 7.68 -10.97 31.66
N GLU A 239 9.02 -11.00 31.77
CA GLU A 239 9.78 -11.83 32.71
C GLU A 239 9.48 -11.51 34.20
N GLY A 240 9.11 -10.28 34.52
CA GLY A 240 8.85 -9.86 35.90
C GLY A 240 7.39 -9.95 36.35
N LYS A 241 6.49 -10.45 35.52
CA LYS A 241 5.06 -10.45 35.83
C LYS A 241 4.66 -11.72 36.60
N GLU A 242 4.00 -11.55 37.74
CA GLU A 242 3.47 -12.67 38.53
C GLU A 242 2.35 -13.44 37.80
N LYS A 243 1.59 -12.73 36.97
CA LYS A 243 0.49 -13.29 36.19
C LYS A 243 0.36 -12.58 34.85
N LEU A 244 0.34 -13.34 33.78
CA LEU A 244 0.05 -12.85 32.44
C LEU A 244 -1.43 -13.03 32.06
N PRO A 245 -1.97 -12.25 31.12
CA PRO A 245 -3.30 -12.47 30.56
C PRO A 245 -3.41 -13.83 29.86
N THR A 246 -4.62 -14.33 29.70
CA THR A 246 -4.87 -15.63 29.05
C THR A 246 -4.71 -15.59 27.51
N ALA A 247 -4.73 -14.40 26.95
CA ALA A 247 -4.49 -14.17 25.54
C ALA A 247 -3.83 -12.82 25.30
N PHE A 248 -3.12 -12.70 24.17
CA PHE A 248 -2.57 -11.45 23.67
C PHE A 248 -3.10 -11.15 22.27
N PHE A 249 -3.43 -9.90 22.04
CA PHE A 249 -3.46 -9.28 20.73
C PHE A 249 -2.14 -8.52 20.51
N ALA A 250 -1.49 -8.70 19.37
CA ALA A 250 -0.26 -8.01 19.02
C ALA A 250 -0.47 -7.12 17.80
N ASP A 251 0.12 -5.94 17.81
CA ASP A 251 -0.02 -4.94 16.75
C ASP A 251 0.39 -5.43 15.36
N ASN A 252 1.35 -6.36 15.31
CA ASN A 252 1.73 -7.03 14.07
C ASN A 252 2.30 -8.42 14.33
N ASP A 253 2.52 -9.17 13.25
CA ASP A 253 3.03 -10.54 13.33
C ASP A 253 4.46 -10.61 13.86
N ILE A 254 5.30 -9.60 13.64
CA ILE A 254 6.69 -9.57 14.18
C ILE A 254 6.64 -9.51 15.70
N VAL A 255 5.80 -8.65 16.26
CA VAL A 255 5.61 -8.55 17.71
C VAL A 255 5.04 -9.86 18.27
N ALA A 256 4.05 -10.44 17.58
CA ALA A 256 3.48 -11.73 17.97
C ALA A 256 4.52 -12.86 17.98
N ILE A 257 5.36 -12.95 16.94
CA ILE A 257 6.44 -13.95 16.81
C ILE A 257 7.47 -13.79 17.94
N CYS A 258 7.90 -12.55 18.21
CA CYS A 258 8.82 -12.27 19.32
C CYS A 258 8.19 -12.65 20.67
N ALA A 259 6.91 -12.33 20.88
CA ALA A 259 6.19 -12.69 22.10
C ALA A 259 6.06 -14.22 22.25
N MET A 260 5.71 -14.95 21.18
CA MET A 260 5.65 -16.41 21.21
C MET A 260 6.99 -17.02 21.64
N ARG A 261 8.10 -16.47 21.15
CA ARG A 261 9.44 -16.91 21.54
C ARG A 261 9.73 -16.63 23.01
N VAL A 262 9.46 -15.40 23.48
CA VAL A 262 9.66 -15.02 24.88
C VAL A 262 8.80 -15.87 25.83
N LEU A 263 7.52 -16.04 25.52
CA LEU A 263 6.58 -16.83 26.35
C LEU A 263 7.06 -18.28 26.48
N ARG A 264 7.57 -18.90 25.41
CA ARG A 264 8.15 -20.25 25.48
C ARG A 264 9.40 -20.32 26.35
N GLU A 265 10.28 -19.33 26.29
CA GLU A 265 11.47 -19.25 27.15
C GLU A 265 11.09 -19.08 28.63
N LEU A 266 9.95 -18.45 28.91
CA LEU A 266 9.36 -18.31 30.26
C LEU A 266 8.57 -19.57 30.70
N GLY A 267 8.49 -20.60 29.85
CA GLY A 267 7.86 -21.87 30.14
C GLY A 267 6.38 -21.98 29.80
N TYR A 268 5.78 -20.97 29.16
CA TYR A 268 4.39 -21.01 28.71
C TYR A 268 4.26 -21.77 27.38
N GLN A 269 3.19 -22.56 27.26
CA GLN A 269 2.80 -23.24 26.02
C GLN A 269 1.74 -22.43 25.28
N ILE A 270 1.87 -22.37 23.96
CA ILE A 270 0.95 -21.68 23.08
C ILE A 270 0.28 -22.73 22.19
N PRO A 271 -1.04 -22.83 22.17
CA PRO A 271 -2.03 -21.97 22.85
C PRO A 271 -2.44 -22.44 24.26
N GLU A 272 -1.86 -23.51 24.83
CA GLU A 272 -2.35 -24.22 26.01
C GLU A 272 -2.39 -23.32 27.24
N ASP A 273 -1.41 -22.48 27.48
CA ASP A 273 -1.37 -21.55 28.59
C ASP A 273 -1.83 -20.15 28.17
N ILE A 274 -1.32 -19.68 27.03
CA ILE A 274 -1.58 -18.34 26.52
C ILE A 274 -1.89 -18.40 25.02
N SER A 275 -3.03 -17.83 24.62
CA SER A 275 -3.39 -17.63 23.21
C SER A 275 -2.78 -16.35 22.66
N ILE A 276 -2.51 -16.28 21.34
CA ILE A 276 -1.99 -15.08 20.72
C ILE A 276 -2.56 -14.86 19.32
N ILE A 277 -2.88 -13.61 18.98
CA ILE A 277 -3.28 -13.15 17.64
C ILE A 277 -2.34 -12.04 17.19
N GLY A 278 -1.87 -12.14 15.95
CA GLY A 278 -1.08 -11.11 15.27
C GLY A 278 -1.90 -10.24 14.32
N PHE A 279 -1.20 -9.48 13.50
CA PHE A 279 -1.74 -8.64 12.44
C PHE A 279 -0.76 -8.60 11.28
N ASP A 280 -1.21 -8.59 10.03
CA ASP A 280 -0.53 -8.49 8.73
C ASP A 280 -0.54 -9.76 7.88
N ASN A 281 -0.72 -10.94 8.47
CA ASN A 281 -0.63 -12.25 7.84
C ASN A 281 0.65 -12.42 7.00
N MET A 282 1.79 -12.32 7.67
CA MET A 282 3.08 -12.59 7.04
C MET A 282 3.22 -14.07 6.66
N THR A 283 3.97 -14.38 5.62
CA THR A 283 4.25 -15.78 5.23
C THR A 283 4.84 -16.61 6.38
N LEU A 284 5.67 -15.98 7.20
CA LEU A 284 6.28 -16.63 8.37
C LEU A 284 5.22 -17.07 9.39
N SER A 285 4.10 -16.36 9.51
CA SER A 285 3.04 -16.66 10.49
C SER A 285 2.40 -18.03 10.30
N GLU A 286 2.34 -18.52 9.06
CA GLU A 286 1.86 -19.85 8.73
C GLU A 286 2.88 -20.95 9.06
N MET A 287 4.17 -20.62 9.04
CA MET A 287 5.28 -21.57 9.22
C MET A 287 5.67 -21.78 10.70
N LEU A 288 5.04 -21.04 11.62
CA LEU A 288 5.29 -21.19 13.06
C LEU A 288 4.72 -22.49 13.59
N ASP A 289 5.15 -22.86 14.78
CA ASP A 289 4.61 -23.96 15.56
C ASP A 289 4.24 -23.45 16.97
N PRO A 290 2.91 -23.30 17.28
CA PRO A 290 1.78 -23.44 16.36
C PRO A 290 1.71 -22.31 15.33
N PRO A 291 1.05 -22.53 14.17
CA PRO A 291 0.78 -21.47 13.20
C PRO A 291 -0.05 -20.33 13.81
N LEU A 292 0.36 -19.09 13.52
CA LEU A 292 -0.21 -17.88 14.13
C LEU A 292 -1.55 -17.49 13.51
N THR A 293 -2.59 -17.38 14.32
CA THR A 293 -3.84 -16.69 13.99
C THR A 293 -3.53 -15.19 13.85
N THR A 294 -4.01 -14.56 12.79
CA THR A 294 -3.62 -13.18 12.46
C THR A 294 -4.67 -12.49 11.60
N ILE A 295 -4.55 -11.18 11.43
CA ILE A 295 -5.41 -10.38 10.54
C ILE A 295 -4.71 -10.24 9.19
N GLN A 296 -5.40 -10.62 8.12
CA GLN A 296 -4.94 -10.44 6.74
C GLN A 296 -5.14 -9.01 6.28
N ILE A 297 -4.05 -8.36 5.88
CA ILE A 297 -4.08 -7.11 5.10
C ILE A 297 -4.22 -7.48 3.61
N PRO A 298 -5.23 -6.96 2.91
CA PRO A 298 -5.43 -7.25 1.48
C PRO A 298 -4.52 -6.38 0.60
N LYS A 299 -3.21 -6.55 0.72
CA LYS A 299 -2.15 -5.72 0.15
C LYS A 299 -2.29 -5.49 -1.36
N LYS A 300 -2.55 -6.57 -2.12
CA LYS A 300 -2.79 -6.49 -3.56
C LYS A 300 -4.03 -5.65 -3.90
N THR A 301 -5.11 -5.81 -3.13
CA THR A 301 -6.34 -5.02 -3.31
C THR A 301 -6.10 -3.54 -3.01
N MET A 302 -5.28 -3.21 -2.01
CA MET A 302 -4.87 -1.83 -1.72
C MET A 302 -4.16 -1.19 -2.93
N GLY A 303 -3.21 -1.90 -3.54
CA GLY A 303 -2.53 -1.43 -4.75
C GLY A 303 -3.50 -1.19 -5.91
N ILE A 304 -4.44 -2.12 -6.15
CA ILE A 304 -5.49 -1.96 -7.16
C ILE A 304 -6.38 -0.74 -6.87
N ALA A 305 -6.79 -0.57 -5.61
CA ALA A 305 -7.63 0.57 -5.20
C ALA A 305 -6.91 1.91 -5.40
N ALA A 306 -5.62 1.99 -5.06
CA ALA A 306 -4.82 3.19 -5.26
C ALA A 306 -4.70 3.59 -6.74
N VAL A 307 -4.51 2.61 -7.64
CA VAL A 307 -4.49 2.88 -9.08
C VAL A 307 -5.86 3.33 -9.59
N ASN A 308 -6.94 2.74 -9.13
CA ASN A 308 -8.29 3.19 -9.53
C ASN A 308 -8.53 4.63 -9.04
N ALA A 309 -8.20 4.93 -7.79
CA ALA A 309 -8.35 6.27 -7.22
C ALA A 309 -7.55 7.33 -8.00
N ILE A 310 -6.28 7.07 -8.31
CA ILE A 310 -5.45 8.03 -9.04
C ILE A 310 -5.95 8.25 -10.48
N ILE A 311 -6.42 7.20 -11.17
CA ILE A 311 -6.94 7.32 -12.53
C ILE A 311 -8.26 8.11 -12.55
N GLU A 312 -9.15 7.91 -11.58
CA GLU A 312 -10.37 8.72 -11.44
C GLU A 312 -10.00 10.19 -11.20
N LYS A 313 -9.06 10.45 -10.31
CA LYS A 313 -8.56 11.80 -10.02
C LYS A 313 -7.96 12.51 -11.24
N VAL A 314 -7.20 11.78 -12.06
CA VAL A 314 -6.64 12.28 -13.34
C VAL A 314 -7.74 12.65 -14.32
N LYS A 315 -8.81 11.85 -14.43
CA LYS A 315 -9.91 12.06 -15.38
C LYS A 315 -10.86 13.17 -14.97
N GLU A 316 -11.14 13.31 -13.69
CA GLU A 316 -12.19 14.21 -13.18
C GLU A 316 -11.68 15.60 -12.78
N ASN A 317 -10.43 15.96 -13.09
CA ASN A 317 -9.79 17.20 -12.62
C ASN A 317 -9.90 17.42 -11.12
N GLY A 318 -9.93 16.35 -10.33
CA GLY A 318 -9.68 16.39 -8.90
C GLY A 318 -10.80 16.95 -8.02
N GLN A 319 -12.06 16.75 -8.33
CA GLN A 319 -13.14 17.18 -7.45
C GLN A 319 -13.27 16.30 -6.20
N GLY A 320 -13.18 16.94 -5.03
CA GLY A 320 -13.29 16.29 -3.72
C GLY A 320 -12.04 15.52 -3.30
N ILE A 321 -12.03 15.11 -2.03
CA ILE A 321 -10.99 14.26 -1.44
C ILE A 321 -11.67 13.02 -0.88
N LEU A 322 -11.13 11.84 -1.21
CA LEU A 322 -11.69 10.56 -0.81
C LEU A 322 -10.71 9.82 0.11
N LYS A 323 -11.21 9.31 1.23
CA LYS A 323 -10.55 8.31 2.05
C LYS A 323 -11.20 6.96 1.78
N THR A 324 -10.46 6.03 1.17
CA THR A 324 -10.91 4.67 0.88
C THR A 324 -10.27 3.70 1.87
N GLU A 325 -11.10 2.95 2.57
CA GLU A 325 -10.65 1.90 3.48
C GLU A 325 -10.91 0.52 2.88
N VAL A 326 -9.89 -0.34 2.86
CA VAL A 326 -10.00 -1.73 2.43
C VAL A 326 -10.17 -2.62 3.65
N ALA A 327 -11.22 -3.45 3.65
CA ALA A 327 -11.52 -4.33 4.77
C ALA A 327 -10.44 -5.40 4.97
N THR A 328 -10.12 -5.67 6.22
CA THR A 328 -9.24 -6.75 6.67
C THR A 328 -10.03 -8.05 6.90
N THR A 329 -9.36 -9.16 7.17
CA THR A 329 -10.01 -10.45 7.44
C THR A 329 -9.22 -11.27 8.44
N LEU A 330 -9.89 -11.86 9.42
CA LEU A 330 -9.26 -12.76 10.39
C LEU A 330 -8.90 -14.10 9.72
N ILE A 331 -7.65 -14.51 9.84
CA ILE A 331 -7.14 -15.82 9.43
C ILE A 331 -6.91 -16.67 10.67
N VAL A 332 -7.83 -17.59 10.90
CA VAL A 332 -7.77 -18.50 12.05
C VAL A 332 -6.78 -19.63 11.79
N ARG A 333 -5.86 -19.82 12.74
CA ARG A 333 -4.89 -20.93 12.78
C ARG A 333 -4.91 -21.60 14.14
N GLN A 334 -3.74 -21.96 14.70
CA GLN A 334 -3.65 -22.83 15.89
C GLN A 334 -3.12 -22.13 17.14
N SER A 335 -2.84 -20.83 17.09
CA SER A 335 -2.30 -20.07 18.23
C SER A 335 -3.35 -19.59 19.22
N VAL A 336 -4.61 -19.99 19.06
CA VAL A 336 -5.72 -19.63 19.94
C VAL A 336 -6.48 -20.89 20.34
N ARG A 337 -6.66 -21.09 21.65
CA ARG A 337 -7.50 -22.18 22.20
C ARG A 337 -8.86 -21.67 22.65
N GLN A 338 -9.78 -22.61 22.80
CA GLN A 338 -11.04 -22.40 23.53
C GLN A 338 -10.78 -22.50 25.02
N LEU A 339 -11.22 -21.52 25.82
CA LEU A 339 -11.37 -21.66 27.27
C LEU A 339 -12.74 -22.24 27.59
N GLU A 340 -12.79 -23.06 28.65
CA GLU A 340 -14.04 -23.63 29.18
C GLU A 340 -14.89 -22.60 29.93
#